data_76f7fdc8426f1f61aa2334b3f421c3c8
#
_entry.id   76f7fdc8426f1f61aa2334b3f421c3c8
#
_cell.length_a   1.000
_cell.length_b   1.000
_cell.length_c   1.000
_cell.angle_alpha   90.00
_cell.angle_beta   90.00
_cell.angle_gamma   90.00
#
_symmetry.space_group_name_H-M   'P 1'
#
loop_
_entity.id
_entity.type
_entity.pdbx_description
1 polymer ?
#
loop_
_entity_poly.entity_id
_entity_poly.type
_entity_poly.pdbx_seq_one_letter_code
_entity_poly.pdbx_strand_id
1 'polypeptide(L)'
;LFEHTDNTYSIHERQIVISKRKVVAEQNKEQTVVPAKKMLKGKVVDNLESPLPGATITIEGSTRGVTTDIDGSFSIEVTPTDKIIVQFLGMESQTITVGNQNDITIKLKEKADLLDEVTVVAFAKQRKESVIASVSTIKPSDLKVPSSNLTTSFAGRIAGLISYQRTGEPGQDNADFFIRGVTTFGKSSRANPLILIDGVEMTSDELSRLTTDDIASFSIMKDANATALYGARGANGVILVTTKEGKEGKVHVQLRLEGSYSTPTEHIKLADPVTYMRLHNEAVRTRDAMAALPYSTAKIMNTERGLDPLRYPAIDWQDMLFKNHTFNQRYNLNISGGGKVARYYIAASYSKDNGILKEDKRNNFNNNISIDKYLLRANVNVNLTKTTEAIVRLY
;
A
#
# COMPACT_ATOMS: atom_id res chain seq x y z
N LEU A 1 34.14 50.20 13.16
CA LEU A 1 34.71 48.87 13.41
C LEU A 1 34.96 48.08 12.15
N PHE A 2 34.33 48.38 10.99
CA PHE A 2 34.46 47.62 9.76
C PHE A 2 35.04 48.40 8.59
N GLU A 3 35.63 49.59 8.83
CA GLU A 3 36.15 50.53 7.80
C GLU A 3 37.32 49.98 6.98
N HIS A 4 37.98 48.90 7.42
CA HIS A 4 39.11 48.25 6.73
C HIS A 4 38.92 46.72 6.60
N THR A 5 37.68 46.24 6.62
CA THR A 5 37.39 44.81 6.50
C THR A 5 36.45 44.55 5.31
N ASP A 6 36.55 43.35 4.74
CA ASP A 6 35.66 42.88 3.64
C ASP A 6 34.20 42.62 4.06
N ASN A 7 33.83 43.07 5.23
CA ASN A 7 32.49 42.83 5.78
C ASN A 7 31.65 44.12 5.82
N THR A 8 30.36 43.97 5.60
CA THR A 8 29.35 45.02 5.82
C THR A 8 28.31 44.52 6.78
N TYR A 9 27.60 45.43 7.47
CA TYR A 9 26.51 45.06 8.36
C TYR A 9 25.19 45.70 7.92
N SER A 10 24.12 45.03 8.21
CA SER A 10 22.78 45.59 8.15
C SER A 10 22.02 45.35 9.43
N ILE A 11 21.20 46.33 9.83
CA ILE A 11 20.39 46.24 11.04
C ILE A 11 18.95 46.00 10.64
N HIS A 12 18.42 44.84 11.07
CA HIS A 12 17.01 44.52 10.95
C HIS A 12 16.42 44.38 12.35
N GLU A 13 15.53 45.30 12.70
CA GLU A 13 14.90 45.41 14.03
C GLU A 13 15.91 45.45 15.18
N ARG A 14 16.13 44.34 15.88
CA ARG A 14 17.08 44.20 17.00
C ARG A 14 18.27 43.29 16.74
N GLN A 15 18.46 42.89 15.47
CA GLN A 15 19.56 41.99 15.05
C GLN A 15 20.52 42.70 14.11
N ILE A 16 21.82 42.51 14.34
CA ILE A 16 22.87 42.98 13.45
C ILE A 16 23.35 41.78 12.64
N VAL A 17 23.15 41.82 11.31
CA VAL A 17 23.61 40.79 10.40
C VAL A 17 24.90 41.29 9.74
N ILE A 18 25.98 40.54 9.91
CA ILE A 18 27.30 40.81 9.31
C ILE A 18 27.43 39.92 8.06
N SER A 19 27.69 40.51 6.89
CA SER A 19 27.90 39.80 5.65
C SER A 19 29.16 40.29 4.94
N LYS A 20 29.77 39.41 4.13
CA LYS A 20 30.89 39.81 3.28
C LYS A 20 30.46 40.83 2.24
N ARG A 21 31.23 41.90 2.08
CA ARG A 21 31.00 42.91 1.05
C ARG A 21 31.17 42.20 -0.32
N LYS A 22 30.12 42.11 -1.13
CA LYS A 22 30.22 41.70 -2.54
C LYS A 22 30.94 42.80 -3.30
N VAL A 23 32.15 42.52 -3.74
CA VAL A 23 32.85 43.37 -4.73
C VAL A 23 32.06 43.21 -6.04
N VAL A 24 31.34 44.27 -6.38
CA VAL A 24 30.72 44.37 -7.70
C VAL A 24 31.89 44.71 -8.65
N ALA A 25 32.37 43.72 -9.37
CA ALA A 25 33.21 43.97 -10.53
C ALA A 25 32.36 44.71 -11.56
N GLU A 26 32.77 45.93 -11.94
CA GLU A 26 32.23 46.64 -13.10
C GLU A 26 32.45 45.77 -14.31
N GLN A 27 31.43 45.03 -14.72
CA GLN A 27 31.34 44.41 -16.04
C GLN A 27 30.42 45.29 -16.92
N ASN A 28 31.00 45.65 -18.05
CA ASN A 28 30.41 46.31 -19.20
C ASN A 28 28.88 46.23 -19.27
N LYS A 29 28.25 47.40 -19.49
CA LYS A 29 26.85 47.50 -19.97
C LYS A 29 26.75 46.80 -21.34
N GLU A 30 26.51 45.50 -21.37
CA GLU A 30 25.71 44.94 -22.43
C GLU A 30 24.27 45.37 -22.18
N GLN A 31 23.74 46.13 -23.11
CA GLN A 31 22.33 46.47 -23.16
C GLN A 31 21.52 45.18 -23.18
N THR A 32 21.01 44.74 -22.03
CA THR A 32 19.91 43.78 -22.00
C THR A 32 18.71 44.44 -22.65
N VAL A 33 18.47 44.08 -23.89
CA VAL A 33 17.21 44.35 -24.59
C VAL A 33 16.15 43.65 -23.72
N VAL A 34 15.40 44.45 -22.94
CA VAL A 34 14.21 43.98 -22.24
C VAL A 34 13.26 43.55 -23.34
N PRO A 35 12.90 42.26 -23.45
CA PRO A 35 11.99 41.81 -24.50
C PRO A 35 10.67 42.55 -24.34
N ALA A 36 10.22 43.20 -25.42
CA ALA A 36 9.00 43.98 -25.43
C ALA A 36 7.83 43.09 -24.98
N LYS A 37 7.07 43.54 -23.99
CA LYS A 37 5.84 42.89 -23.56
C LYS A 37 4.83 42.90 -24.71
N LYS A 38 4.17 41.79 -24.92
CA LYS A 38 3.12 41.61 -25.93
C LYS A 38 1.87 41.02 -25.30
N MET A 39 0.73 41.26 -25.93
CA MET A 39 -0.52 40.62 -25.54
C MET A 39 -0.63 39.28 -26.25
N LEU A 40 -0.60 38.20 -25.47
CA LEU A 40 -0.91 36.85 -25.94
C LEU A 40 -2.41 36.62 -25.79
N LYS A 41 -3.09 36.34 -26.90
CA LYS A 41 -4.46 35.87 -26.90
C LYS A 41 -4.50 34.38 -27.15
N GLY A 42 -5.51 33.69 -26.61
CA GLY A 42 -5.63 32.28 -26.86
C GLY A 42 -6.96 31.71 -26.41
N LYS A 43 -7.16 30.45 -26.75
CA LYS A 43 -8.33 29.66 -26.36
C LYS A 43 -7.92 28.36 -25.68
N VAL A 44 -8.58 28.03 -24.58
CA VAL A 44 -8.38 26.75 -23.89
C VAL A 44 -9.58 25.87 -24.18
N VAL A 45 -9.29 24.64 -24.68
CA VAL A 45 -10.32 23.66 -25.07
C VAL A 45 -9.97 22.29 -24.50
N ASP A 46 -10.96 21.41 -24.44
CA ASP A 46 -10.78 20.00 -24.10
C ASP A 46 -10.35 19.15 -25.32
N ASN A 47 -10.28 17.84 -25.14
CA ASN A 47 -9.97 16.89 -26.21
C ASN A 47 -11.03 16.83 -27.33
N LEU A 48 -12.26 17.26 -27.05
CA LEU A 48 -13.39 17.28 -27.97
C LEU A 48 -13.59 18.68 -28.62
N GLU A 49 -12.60 19.58 -28.42
CA GLU A 49 -12.62 20.99 -28.89
C GLU A 49 -13.70 21.85 -28.23
N SER A 50 -14.29 21.40 -27.11
CA SER A 50 -15.22 22.20 -26.33
C SER A 50 -14.47 23.25 -25.50
N PRO A 51 -14.96 24.50 -25.43
CA PRO A 51 -14.30 25.55 -24.65
C PRO A 51 -14.34 25.26 -23.17
N LEU A 52 -13.27 25.62 -22.46
CA LEU A 52 -13.11 25.45 -21.02
C LEU A 52 -13.18 26.82 -20.30
N PRO A 53 -14.37 27.26 -19.86
CA PRO A 53 -14.51 28.50 -19.11
C PRO A 53 -13.98 28.37 -17.69
N GLY A 54 -13.27 29.39 -17.19
CA GLY A 54 -12.70 29.40 -15.85
C GLY A 54 -11.36 28.66 -15.73
N ALA A 55 -10.72 28.28 -16.84
CA ALA A 55 -9.34 27.78 -16.81
C ALA A 55 -8.38 28.89 -16.36
N THR A 56 -7.44 28.59 -15.50
CA THR A 56 -6.47 29.55 -14.95
C THR A 56 -5.17 29.49 -15.73
N ILE A 57 -4.71 30.64 -16.21
CA ILE A 57 -3.44 30.82 -16.91
C ILE A 57 -2.53 31.69 -16.06
N THR A 58 -1.38 31.14 -15.60
CA THR A 58 -0.40 31.86 -14.79
C THR A 58 0.97 31.86 -15.48
N ILE A 59 1.76 32.92 -15.24
CA ILE A 59 3.14 32.97 -15.71
C ILE A 59 4.03 32.27 -14.70
N GLU A 60 4.89 31.34 -15.16
CA GLU A 60 5.81 30.60 -14.30
C GLU A 60 6.73 31.56 -13.51
N GLY A 61 6.75 31.43 -12.18
CA GLY A 61 7.53 32.31 -11.30
C GLY A 61 6.91 33.69 -11.02
N SER A 62 5.66 33.95 -11.45
CA SER A 62 4.96 35.20 -11.19
C SER A 62 3.59 34.95 -10.54
N THR A 63 3.11 35.92 -9.77
CA THR A 63 1.75 35.91 -9.20
C THR A 63 0.69 36.44 -10.19
N ARG A 64 1.09 36.79 -11.41
CA ARG A 64 0.16 37.30 -12.45
C ARG A 64 -0.48 36.14 -13.19
N GLY A 65 -1.81 36.19 -13.30
CA GLY A 65 -2.59 35.20 -14.04
C GLY A 65 -3.92 35.78 -14.47
N VAL A 66 -4.57 35.09 -15.41
CA VAL A 66 -5.92 35.40 -15.91
C VAL A 66 -6.74 34.11 -15.96
N THR A 67 -8.06 34.26 -16.04
CA THR A 67 -8.98 33.14 -16.25
C THR A 67 -9.64 33.27 -17.63
N THR A 68 -10.01 32.10 -18.21
CA THR A 68 -10.76 32.08 -19.47
C THR A 68 -12.21 32.52 -19.27
N ASP A 69 -12.76 33.15 -20.27
CA ASP A 69 -14.18 33.55 -20.37
C ASP A 69 -15.10 32.37 -20.77
N ILE A 70 -16.37 32.64 -21.01
CA ILE A 70 -17.39 31.63 -21.35
C ILE A 70 -17.05 30.87 -22.65
N ASP A 71 -16.34 31.51 -23.58
CA ASP A 71 -15.91 30.93 -24.85
C ASP A 71 -14.55 30.23 -24.74
N GLY A 72 -13.98 30.12 -23.51
CA GLY A 72 -12.66 29.56 -23.25
C GLY A 72 -11.52 30.47 -23.69
N SER A 73 -11.76 31.75 -24.00
CA SER A 73 -10.77 32.69 -24.49
C SER A 73 -10.07 33.42 -23.34
N PHE A 74 -8.80 33.77 -23.55
CA PHE A 74 -8.01 34.57 -22.59
C PHE A 74 -7.11 35.58 -23.28
N SER A 75 -6.67 36.58 -22.54
CA SER A 75 -5.69 37.56 -22.96
C SER A 75 -4.77 37.90 -21.80
N ILE A 76 -3.46 37.73 -21.99
CA ILE A 76 -2.45 37.97 -20.95
C ILE A 76 -1.22 38.66 -21.49
N GLU A 77 -0.67 39.62 -20.74
CA GLU A 77 0.56 40.33 -21.09
C GLU A 77 1.78 39.50 -20.71
N VAL A 78 2.60 39.12 -21.69
CA VAL A 78 3.76 38.20 -21.55
C VAL A 78 4.95 38.71 -22.36
N THR A 79 6.13 38.19 -22.06
CA THR A 79 7.33 38.30 -22.89
C THR A 79 7.56 37.01 -23.70
N PRO A 80 8.27 37.05 -24.83
CA PRO A 80 8.53 35.87 -25.65
C PRO A 80 9.24 34.73 -24.91
N THR A 81 9.96 35.05 -23.83
CA THR A 81 10.71 34.09 -22.99
C THR A 81 9.89 33.51 -21.87
N ASP A 82 8.70 34.03 -21.59
CA ASP A 82 7.85 33.55 -20.49
C ASP A 82 7.27 32.18 -20.81
N LYS A 83 7.07 31.41 -19.75
CA LYS A 83 6.31 30.16 -19.77
C LYS A 83 4.99 30.39 -19.07
N ILE A 84 3.92 29.95 -19.66
CA ILE A 84 2.58 30.00 -19.08
C ILE A 84 2.21 28.58 -18.60
N ILE A 85 1.60 28.51 -17.44
CA ILE A 85 1.04 27.29 -16.86
C ILE A 85 -0.48 27.43 -16.94
N VAL A 86 -1.11 26.48 -17.64
CA VAL A 86 -2.56 26.44 -17.80
C VAL A 86 -3.11 25.32 -16.95
N GLN A 87 -4.09 25.65 -16.11
CA GLN A 87 -4.71 24.73 -15.17
C GLN A 87 -6.23 24.84 -15.24
N PHE A 88 -6.88 23.69 -15.19
CA PHE A 88 -8.33 23.60 -15.05
C PHE A 88 -8.69 22.43 -14.15
N LEU A 89 -9.78 22.56 -13.40
CA LEU A 89 -10.22 21.52 -12.47
C LEU A 89 -10.53 20.23 -13.26
N GLY A 90 -9.84 19.13 -12.93
CA GLY A 90 -10.03 17.85 -13.59
C GLY A 90 -9.18 17.63 -14.84
N MET A 91 -8.32 18.57 -15.22
CA MET A 91 -7.45 18.47 -16.39
C MET A 91 -5.96 18.40 -15.97
N GLU A 92 -5.11 17.84 -16.84
CA GLU A 92 -3.66 17.89 -16.66
C GLU A 92 -3.16 19.30 -16.88
N SER A 93 -2.36 19.81 -15.94
CA SER A 93 -1.70 21.12 -16.08
C SER A 93 -0.71 21.07 -17.25
N GLN A 94 -0.74 22.05 -18.11
CA GLN A 94 0.19 22.14 -19.25
C GLN A 94 1.05 23.41 -19.13
N THR A 95 2.37 23.26 -19.28
CA THR A 95 3.32 24.37 -19.33
C THR A 95 3.75 24.59 -20.77
N ILE A 96 3.61 25.83 -21.26
CA ILE A 96 3.88 26.19 -22.63
C ILE A 96 4.80 27.41 -22.67
N THR A 97 5.85 27.36 -23.49
CA THR A 97 6.70 28.53 -23.76
C THR A 97 6.02 29.41 -24.81
N VAL A 98 5.87 30.69 -24.52
CA VAL A 98 5.12 31.63 -25.34
C VAL A 98 5.74 31.85 -26.73
N GLY A 99 7.06 31.97 -26.81
CA GLY A 99 7.74 32.24 -28.11
C GLY A 99 7.26 33.52 -28.78
N ASN A 100 7.24 33.54 -30.13
CA ASN A 100 6.82 34.69 -30.92
C ASN A 100 5.33 34.67 -31.33
N GLN A 101 4.56 33.70 -30.87
CA GLN A 101 3.14 33.57 -31.22
C GLN A 101 2.30 34.63 -30.48
N ASN A 102 1.31 35.20 -31.19
CA ASN A 102 0.35 36.13 -30.60
C ASN A 102 -0.99 35.48 -30.28
N ASP A 103 -1.32 34.40 -30.98
CA ASP A 103 -2.50 33.58 -30.74
C ASP A 103 -2.14 32.13 -30.54
N ILE A 104 -2.76 31.48 -29.55
CA ILE A 104 -2.50 30.08 -29.20
C ILE A 104 -3.79 29.35 -28.82
N THR A 105 -3.96 28.12 -29.32
CA THR A 105 -5.02 27.23 -28.85
C THR A 105 -4.39 26.11 -27.99
N ILE A 106 -4.86 25.99 -26.76
CA ILE A 106 -4.33 25.07 -25.77
C ILE A 106 -5.35 23.96 -25.54
N LYS A 107 -4.97 22.71 -25.83
CA LYS A 107 -5.81 21.55 -25.61
C LYS A 107 -5.40 20.90 -24.31
N LEU A 108 -6.24 20.96 -23.28
CA LEU A 108 -6.01 20.25 -22.03
C LEU A 108 -6.56 18.82 -22.11
N LYS A 109 -5.82 17.89 -21.55
CA LYS A 109 -6.25 16.49 -21.41
C LYS A 109 -6.90 16.30 -20.03
N GLU A 110 -7.95 15.50 -19.99
CA GLU A 110 -8.52 15.08 -18.73
C GLU A 110 -7.45 14.36 -17.89
N LYS A 111 -7.35 14.75 -16.64
CA LYS A 111 -6.45 14.09 -15.69
C LYS A 111 -7.02 12.73 -15.36
N ALA A 112 -6.38 11.67 -15.85
CA ALA A 112 -6.82 10.28 -15.66
C ALA A 112 -6.95 9.89 -14.17
N ASP A 113 -6.26 10.59 -13.27
CA ASP A 113 -6.28 10.32 -11.82
C ASP A 113 -7.61 10.68 -11.11
N LEU A 114 -8.47 11.49 -11.74
CA LEU A 114 -9.77 11.85 -11.15
C LEU A 114 -10.88 10.83 -11.42
N LEU A 115 -10.64 9.89 -12.35
CA LEU A 115 -11.58 8.80 -12.63
C LEU A 115 -11.37 7.56 -11.74
N ASP A 116 -10.31 7.49 -10.93
CA ASP A 116 -9.97 6.32 -10.11
C ASP A 116 -10.60 6.34 -8.69
N GLU A 117 -11.31 7.39 -8.27
CA GLU A 117 -12.07 7.38 -7.00
C GLU A 117 -13.52 6.91 -7.17
N VAL A 118 -13.73 5.87 -7.95
CA VAL A 118 -15.01 5.20 -8.03
C VAL A 118 -15.11 4.18 -6.89
N THR A 119 -16.01 4.44 -5.96
CA THR A 119 -16.33 3.46 -4.91
C THR A 119 -17.33 2.47 -5.47
N VAL A 120 -17.00 1.18 -5.43
CA VAL A 120 -17.94 0.12 -5.76
C VAL A 120 -18.93 0.01 -4.61
N VAL A 121 -20.20 0.26 -4.88
CA VAL A 121 -21.28 0.13 -3.91
C VAL A 121 -22.26 -0.91 -4.45
N ALA A 122 -22.38 -2.02 -3.77
CA ALA A 122 -23.28 -3.10 -4.13
C ALA A 122 -23.16 -3.51 -5.61
N PHE A 123 -24.16 -3.35 -6.41
CA PHE A 123 -24.21 -3.77 -7.81
C PHE A 123 -23.85 -2.66 -8.81
N ALA A 124 -23.30 -1.52 -8.34
CA ALA A 124 -23.00 -0.36 -9.19
C ALA A 124 -21.68 0.33 -8.81
N LYS A 125 -21.04 0.94 -9.80
CA LYS A 125 -19.92 1.87 -9.60
C LYS A 125 -20.51 3.26 -9.36
N GLN A 126 -20.32 3.83 -8.17
CA GLN A 126 -20.74 5.20 -7.84
C GLN A 126 -19.53 6.09 -7.58
N ARG A 127 -19.65 7.39 -7.92
CA ARG A 127 -18.63 8.36 -7.52
C ARG A 127 -18.61 8.49 -6.00
N LYS A 128 -17.43 8.57 -5.41
CA LYS A 128 -17.22 8.67 -3.95
C LYS A 128 -18.05 9.80 -3.31
N GLU A 129 -18.21 10.90 -4.02
CA GLU A 129 -19.00 12.06 -3.61
C GLU A 129 -20.51 11.78 -3.47
N SER A 130 -21.01 10.75 -4.16
CA SER A 130 -22.44 10.36 -4.14
C SER A 130 -22.75 9.32 -3.08
N VAL A 131 -21.75 8.81 -2.35
CA VAL A 131 -21.95 7.76 -1.36
C VAL A 131 -22.24 8.39 0.00
N ILE A 132 -23.52 8.43 0.38
CA ILE A 132 -23.99 8.95 1.68
C ILE A 132 -23.67 8.00 2.84
N ALA A 133 -23.24 6.77 2.54
CA ALA A 133 -22.97 5.72 3.53
C ALA A 133 -21.50 5.74 3.98
N SER A 134 -21.22 5.28 5.21
CA SER A 134 -19.87 5.14 5.76
C SER A 134 -19.13 3.98 5.07
N VAL A 135 -18.59 4.28 3.89
CA VAL A 135 -17.70 3.39 3.12
C VAL A 135 -16.27 3.87 3.28
N SER A 136 -15.40 3.00 3.77
CA SER A 136 -13.96 3.27 3.82
C SER A 136 -13.29 2.58 2.64
N THR A 137 -12.78 3.36 1.71
CA THR A 137 -11.97 2.86 0.59
C THR A 137 -10.49 2.99 0.95
N ILE A 138 -9.71 1.96 0.65
CA ILE A 138 -8.30 1.88 0.94
C ILE A 138 -7.57 1.70 -0.38
N LYS A 139 -6.47 2.43 -0.55
CA LYS A 139 -5.61 2.25 -1.72
C LYS A 139 -4.88 0.91 -1.60
N PRO A 140 -4.86 0.08 -2.65
CA PRO A 140 -4.13 -1.20 -2.61
C PRO A 140 -2.64 -1.06 -2.26
N SER A 141 -2.03 0.09 -2.59
CA SER A 141 -0.66 0.43 -2.19
C SER A 141 -0.45 0.38 -0.68
N ASP A 142 -1.46 0.79 0.08
CA ASP A 142 -1.37 0.89 1.55
C ASP A 142 -1.47 -0.49 2.21
N LEU A 143 -1.97 -1.49 1.48
CA LEU A 143 -2.04 -2.88 1.91
C LEU A 143 -0.78 -3.68 1.59
N LYS A 144 0.22 -3.09 0.93
CA LYS A 144 1.48 -3.77 0.60
C LYS A 144 2.31 -3.97 1.86
N VAL A 145 2.46 -5.22 2.26
CA VAL A 145 3.32 -5.69 3.35
C VAL A 145 4.13 -6.89 2.87
N PRO A 146 5.28 -7.17 3.46
CA PRO A 146 6.09 -8.34 3.11
C PRO A 146 5.48 -9.64 3.70
N SER A 147 4.20 -9.89 3.40
CA SER A 147 3.47 -11.10 3.79
C SER A 147 2.82 -11.75 2.57
N SER A 148 2.80 -13.09 2.50
CA SER A 148 2.09 -13.85 1.47
C SER A 148 0.58 -13.86 1.68
N ASN A 149 0.12 -13.41 2.83
CA ASN A 149 -1.27 -13.43 3.23
C ASN A 149 -1.81 -11.99 3.29
N LEU A 150 -2.78 -11.68 2.44
CA LEU A 150 -3.38 -10.35 2.36
C LEU A 150 -4.06 -9.94 3.67
N THR A 151 -4.67 -10.88 4.40
CA THR A 151 -5.44 -10.57 5.62
C THR A 151 -4.56 -10.00 6.74
N THR A 152 -3.27 -10.36 6.76
CA THR A 152 -2.31 -9.83 7.74
C THR A 152 -2.01 -8.35 7.55
N SER A 153 -2.26 -7.82 6.35
CA SER A 153 -2.05 -6.40 6.04
C SER A 153 -3.13 -5.47 6.61
N PHE A 154 -4.22 -6.00 7.11
CA PHE A 154 -5.37 -5.21 7.55
C PHE A 154 -5.17 -4.56 8.92
N ALA A 155 -4.37 -5.17 9.78
CA ALA A 155 -4.14 -4.71 11.14
C ALA A 155 -3.57 -3.28 11.17
N GLY A 156 -4.26 -2.37 11.87
CA GLY A 156 -3.82 -0.98 12.04
C GLY A 156 -3.93 -0.08 10.80
N ARG A 157 -4.34 -0.62 9.63
CA ARG A 157 -4.42 0.14 8.37
C ARG A 157 -5.83 0.52 7.98
N ILE A 158 -6.81 -0.16 8.54
CA ILE A 158 -8.21 -0.01 8.18
C ILE A 158 -8.99 0.54 9.38
N ALA A 159 -9.45 1.77 9.28
CA ALA A 159 -10.23 2.39 10.34
C ALA A 159 -11.53 1.60 10.61
N GLY A 160 -11.74 1.18 11.87
CA GLY A 160 -12.92 0.43 12.30
C GLY A 160 -12.90 -1.06 11.98
N LEU A 161 -11.77 -1.59 11.53
CA LEU A 161 -11.50 -3.02 11.42
C LEU A 161 -10.55 -3.44 12.55
N ILE A 162 -10.93 -4.43 13.33
CA ILE A 162 -10.08 -5.10 14.30
C ILE A 162 -9.53 -6.34 13.63
N SER A 163 -8.23 -6.46 13.54
CA SER A 163 -7.57 -7.62 12.94
C SER A 163 -6.43 -8.09 13.82
N TYR A 164 -6.32 -9.39 14.03
CA TYR A 164 -5.21 -10.01 14.74
C TYR A 164 -4.85 -11.36 14.12
N GLN A 165 -3.58 -11.63 14.11
CA GLN A 165 -3.01 -12.89 13.64
C GLN A 165 -2.69 -13.77 14.85
N ARG A 166 -3.11 -15.03 14.84
CA ARG A 166 -2.87 -15.98 15.95
C ARG A 166 -1.50 -16.61 15.87
N THR A 167 -1.05 -16.91 14.67
CA THR A 167 0.24 -17.55 14.41
C THR A 167 0.83 -17.03 13.12
N GLY A 168 2.16 -17.06 13.01
CA GLY A 168 2.88 -16.76 11.79
C GLY A 168 3.30 -18.01 11.02
N GLU A 169 2.77 -19.18 11.39
CA GLU A 169 3.08 -20.44 10.74
C GLU A 169 2.54 -20.46 9.31
N PRO A 170 3.35 -20.79 8.30
CA PRO A 170 2.91 -20.85 6.93
C PRO A 170 1.68 -21.76 6.75
N GLY A 171 0.63 -21.22 6.11
CA GLY A 171 -0.64 -21.91 5.91
C GLY A 171 -1.64 -21.84 7.07
N GLN A 172 -1.23 -21.36 8.24
CA GLN A 172 -2.09 -21.06 9.40
C GLN A 172 -2.01 -19.57 9.77
N ASP A 173 -1.45 -18.76 8.90
CA ASP A 173 -1.13 -17.35 9.09
C ASP A 173 -2.28 -16.39 8.77
N ASN A 174 -3.49 -16.89 8.54
CA ASN A 174 -4.67 -16.06 8.33
C ASN A 174 -4.96 -15.21 9.57
N ALA A 175 -5.22 -13.94 9.35
CA ALA A 175 -5.69 -13.06 10.41
C ALA A 175 -7.21 -13.17 10.55
N ASP A 176 -7.67 -13.25 11.79
CA ASP A 176 -9.08 -13.03 12.11
C ASP A 176 -9.37 -11.52 12.07
N PHE A 177 -10.48 -11.12 11.51
CA PHE A 177 -10.84 -9.70 11.42
C PHE A 177 -12.34 -9.48 11.61
N PHE A 178 -12.68 -8.38 12.27
CA PHE A 178 -14.04 -8.00 12.62
C PHE A 178 -14.26 -6.51 12.35
N ILE A 179 -15.43 -6.16 11.83
CA ILE A 179 -15.81 -4.76 11.61
C ILE A 179 -16.55 -4.27 12.85
N ARG A 180 -16.02 -3.21 13.51
CA ARG A 180 -16.56 -2.63 14.74
C ARG A 180 -16.64 -3.60 15.94
N GLY A 181 -15.94 -4.73 15.90
CA GLY A 181 -15.89 -5.72 16.96
C GLY A 181 -16.75 -6.95 16.71
N VAL A 182 -16.74 -7.86 17.67
CA VAL A 182 -17.57 -9.08 17.64
C VAL A 182 -18.97 -8.74 18.12
N THR A 183 -19.93 -8.68 17.20
CA THR A 183 -21.32 -8.28 17.48
C THR A 183 -22.25 -9.47 17.71
N THR A 184 -21.81 -10.69 17.39
CA THR A 184 -22.65 -11.90 17.43
C THR A 184 -22.08 -12.92 18.39
N PHE A 185 -22.91 -13.40 19.33
CA PHE A 185 -22.57 -14.53 20.20
C PHE A 185 -22.70 -15.84 19.41
N GLY A 186 -21.68 -16.67 19.40
CA GLY A 186 -21.70 -17.97 18.75
C GLY A 186 -20.36 -18.41 18.18
N LYS A 187 -20.38 -19.39 17.27
CA LYS A 187 -19.18 -19.85 16.59
C LYS A 187 -18.54 -18.70 15.80
N SER A 188 -17.24 -18.55 15.85
CA SER A 188 -16.45 -17.47 15.20
C SER A 188 -16.79 -17.25 13.73
N SER A 189 -17.20 -18.29 13.00
CA SER A 189 -17.63 -18.19 11.60
C SER A 189 -18.88 -17.32 11.35
N ARG A 190 -19.71 -17.07 12.38
CA ARG A 190 -20.89 -16.20 12.27
C ARG A 190 -20.59 -14.72 12.51
N ALA A 191 -19.42 -14.42 13.07
CA ALA A 191 -18.99 -13.05 13.34
C ALA A 191 -18.20 -12.43 12.20
N ASN A 192 -17.83 -13.22 11.19
CA ASN A 192 -17.05 -12.73 10.04
C ASN A 192 -17.88 -11.81 9.15
N PRO A 193 -17.30 -10.74 8.60
CA PRO A 193 -17.95 -9.91 7.60
C PRO A 193 -18.19 -10.71 6.31
N LEU A 194 -19.18 -10.28 5.53
CA LEU A 194 -19.40 -10.78 4.18
C LEU A 194 -18.26 -10.29 3.27
N ILE A 195 -17.62 -11.19 2.56
CA ILE A 195 -16.52 -10.88 1.64
C ILE A 195 -17.01 -11.09 0.22
N LEU A 196 -16.93 -10.04 -0.60
CA LEU A 196 -17.27 -10.07 -2.01
C LEU A 196 -16.03 -9.69 -2.85
N ILE A 197 -15.61 -10.62 -3.69
CA ILE A 197 -14.55 -10.39 -4.67
C ILE A 197 -15.20 -10.33 -6.05
N ASP A 198 -15.15 -9.18 -6.70
CA ASP A 198 -15.81 -8.91 -7.98
C ASP A 198 -17.31 -9.27 -7.99
N GLY A 199 -17.97 -9.09 -6.84
CA GLY A 199 -19.39 -9.37 -6.66
C GLY A 199 -19.73 -10.82 -6.32
N VAL A 200 -18.75 -11.71 -6.24
CA VAL A 200 -18.92 -13.12 -5.84
C VAL A 200 -18.56 -13.27 -4.36
N GLU A 201 -19.41 -13.97 -3.60
CA GLU A 201 -19.12 -14.27 -2.21
C GLU A 201 -17.98 -15.28 -2.09
N MET A 202 -17.00 -14.92 -1.28
CA MET A 202 -15.77 -15.67 -1.07
C MET A 202 -15.48 -15.83 0.42
N THR A 203 -14.65 -16.79 0.75
CA THR A 203 -14.17 -17.05 2.12
C THR A 203 -12.97 -16.16 2.49
N SER A 204 -12.64 -16.09 3.79
CA SER A 204 -11.42 -15.43 4.26
C SER A 204 -10.15 -16.08 3.70
N ASP A 205 -10.19 -17.41 3.47
CA ASP A 205 -9.06 -18.13 2.90
C ASP A 205 -8.83 -17.77 1.42
N GLU A 206 -9.90 -17.57 0.66
CA GLU A 206 -9.81 -17.10 -0.71
C GLU A 206 -9.31 -15.65 -0.78
N LEU A 207 -9.81 -14.80 0.12
CA LEU A 207 -9.30 -13.42 0.25
C LEU A 207 -7.81 -13.39 0.58
N SER A 208 -7.36 -14.29 1.46
CA SER A 208 -5.96 -14.35 1.88
C SER A 208 -4.98 -14.65 0.74
N ARG A 209 -5.44 -15.35 -0.29
CA ARG A 209 -4.64 -15.75 -1.47
C ARG A 209 -4.49 -14.64 -2.49
N LEU A 210 -5.31 -13.57 -2.40
CA LEU A 210 -5.20 -12.44 -3.31
C LEU A 210 -3.88 -11.70 -3.11
N THR A 211 -3.24 -11.33 -4.21
CA THR A 211 -2.09 -10.42 -4.17
C THR A 211 -2.57 -8.98 -4.20
N THR A 212 -1.92 -8.11 -3.44
CA THR A 212 -2.24 -6.66 -3.44
C THR A 212 -2.07 -6.03 -4.81
N ASP A 213 -1.20 -6.60 -5.65
CA ASP A 213 -0.95 -6.11 -7.01
C ASP A 213 -2.13 -6.37 -7.96
N ASP A 214 -3.00 -7.34 -7.66
CA ASP A 214 -4.18 -7.67 -8.46
C ASP A 214 -5.43 -6.88 -8.06
N ILE A 215 -5.38 -6.17 -6.94
CA ILE A 215 -6.51 -5.40 -6.42
C ILE A 215 -6.56 -4.02 -7.09
N ALA A 216 -7.71 -3.65 -7.62
CA ALA A 216 -8.00 -2.32 -8.11
C ALA A 216 -8.55 -1.42 -6.99
N SER A 217 -9.50 -1.93 -6.20
CA SER A 217 -10.06 -1.21 -5.07
C SER A 217 -10.43 -2.15 -3.93
N PHE A 218 -10.29 -1.65 -2.70
CA PHE A 218 -10.67 -2.36 -1.48
C PHE A 218 -11.56 -1.42 -0.65
N SER A 219 -12.81 -1.82 -0.42
CA SER A 219 -13.80 -1.00 0.26
C SER A 219 -14.46 -1.78 1.38
N ILE A 220 -14.74 -1.12 2.50
CA ILE A 220 -15.44 -1.70 3.64
C ILE A 220 -16.69 -0.91 3.93
N MET A 221 -17.81 -1.60 3.92
CA MET A 221 -19.12 -1.08 4.36
C MET A 221 -19.33 -1.44 5.82
N LYS A 222 -19.51 -0.43 6.66
CA LYS A 222 -19.58 -0.59 8.12
C LYS A 222 -20.98 -0.33 8.68
N ASP A 223 -21.77 0.47 7.98
CA ASP A 223 -23.09 0.94 8.46
C ASP A 223 -24.23 0.11 7.92
N ALA A 224 -25.31 0.01 8.69
CA ALA A 224 -26.51 -0.72 8.32
C ALA A 224 -27.10 -0.26 6.98
N ASN A 225 -27.07 1.04 6.68
CA ASN A 225 -27.56 1.58 5.42
C ASN A 225 -26.74 1.09 4.22
N ALA A 226 -25.39 0.98 4.39
CA ALA A 226 -24.51 0.46 3.36
C ALA A 226 -24.67 -1.05 3.18
N THR A 227 -24.94 -1.78 4.26
CA THR A 227 -25.06 -3.25 4.26
C THR A 227 -26.47 -3.75 4.00
N ALA A 228 -27.49 -2.88 4.04
CA ALA A 228 -28.90 -3.24 3.83
C ALA A 228 -29.15 -3.99 2.51
N LEU A 229 -28.37 -3.70 1.47
CA LEU A 229 -28.46 -4.38 0.17
C LEU A 229 -28.07 -5.87 0.23
N TYR A 230 -27.39 -6.29 1.30
CA TYR A 230 -26.93 -7.68 1.48
C TYR A 230 -27.73 -8.42 2.55
N GLY A 231 -28.77 -7.77 3.09
CA GLY A 231 -29.67 -8.34 4.10
C GLY A 231 -28.91 -8.84 5.34
N ALA A 232 -29.39 -9.94 5.94
CA ALA A 232 -28.82 -10.51 7.16
C ALA A 232 -27.34 -10.91 7.02
N ARG A 233 -26.87 -11.21 5.83
CA ARG A 233 -25.45 -11.56 5.56
C ARG A 233 -24.50 -10.37 5.71
N GLY A 234 -25.00 -9.15 5.49
CA GLY A 234 -24.24 -7.92 5.67
C GLY A 234 -24.23 -7.39 7.12
N ALA A 235 -24.88 -8.08 8.08
CA ALA A 235 -25.05 -7.60 9.45
C ALA A 235 -23.71 -7.32 10.17
N ASN A 236 -22.67 -8.08 9.89
CA ASN A 236 -21.32 -7.91 10.45
C ASN A 236 -20.43 -7.03 9.59
N GLY A 237 -21.01 -6.29 8.62
CA GLY A 237 -20.28 -5.50 7.63
C GLY A 237 -19.97 -6.28 6.37
N VAL A 238 -19.55 -5.54 5.34
CA VAL A 238 -19.23 -6.10 4.02
C VAL A 238 -17.88 -5.60 3.55
N ILE A 239 -17.04 -6.51 3.08
CA ILE A 239 -15.77 -6.22 2.43
C ILE A 239 -15.96 -6.41 0.93
N LEU A 240 -15.72 -5.35 0.17
CA LEU A 240 -15.79 -5.34 -1.28
C LEU A 240 -14.39 -5.24 -1.85
N VAL A 241 -13.99 -6.23 -2.60
CA VAL A 241 -12.72 -6.24 -3.33
C VAL A 241 -13.03 -6.26 -4.82
N THR A 242 -12.49 -5.30 -5.54
CA THR A 242 -12.53 -5.29 -7.00
C THR A 242 -11.13 -5.58 -7.52
N THR A 243 -11.02 -6.54 -8.41
CA THR A 243 -9.74 -6.88 -9.03
C THR A 243 -9.47 -6.01 -10.26
N LYS A 244 -8.20 -5.93 -10.65
CA LYS A 244 -7.80 -5.18 -11.83
C LYS A 244 -8.37 -5.78 -13.11
N GLU A 245 -8.84 -4.92 -13.98
CA GLU A 245 -9.31 -5.24 -15.32
C GLU A 245 -8.34 -4.70 -16.37
N GLY A 246 -8.43 -5.22 -17.60
CA GLY A 246 -7.70 -4.69 -18.73
C GLY A 246 -8.17 -3.28 -19.07
N LYS A 247 -7.23 -2.44 -19.47
CA LYS A 247 -7.51 -1.09 -19.99
C LYS A 247 -7.20 -1.03 -21.49
N GLU A 248 -7.93 -0.18 -22.23
CA GLU A 248 -7.60 0.08 -23.61
C GLU A 248 -6.23 0.76 -23.71
N GLY A 249 -5.36 0.29 -24.57
CA GLY A 249 -4.03 0.83 -24.76
C GLY A 249 -2.97 -0.22 -25.06
N LYS A 250 -1.72 0.21 -24.98
CA LYS A 250 -0.55 -0.66 -25.19
C LYS A 250 -0.47 -1.72 -24.09
N VAL A 251 0.16 -2.83 -24.41
CA VAL A 251 0.45 -3.89 -23.45
C VAL A 251 1.39 -3.38 -22.37
N HIS A 252 0.99 -3.53 -21.11
CA HIS A 252 1.80 -3.27 -19.93
C HIS A 252 2.18 -4.59 -19.29
N VAL A 253 3.48 -4.80 -19.09
CA VAL A 253 4.02 -5.96 -18.38
C VAL A 253 4.67 -5.46 -17.12
N GLN A 254 4.27 -6.00 -15.98
CA GLN A 254 4.84 -5.69 -14.68
C GLN A 254 5.34 -6.97 -14.04
N LEU A 255 6.62 -7.02 -13.71
CA LEU A 255 7.26 -8.09 -12.95
C LEU A 255 7.67 -7.55 -11.58
N ARG A 256 7.29 -8.26 -10.52
CA ARG A 256 7.70 -7.97 -9.15
C ARG A 256 8.34 -9.21 -8.54
N LEU A 257 9.54 -9.03 -8.01
CA LEU A 257 10.32 -10.04 -7.32
C LEU A 257 10.51 -9.60 -5.88
N GLU A 258 10.20 -10.46 -4.93
CA GLU A 258 10.35 -10.18 -3.50
C GLU A 258 11.06 -11.34 -2.82
N GLY A 259 12.05 -10.99 -2.00
CA GLY A 259 12.66 -11.88 -1.01
C GLY A 259 12.39 -11.30 0.38
N SER A 260 11.90 -12.10 1.31
CA SER A 260 11.70 -11.67 2.69
C SER A 260 12.46 -12.54 3.65
N TYR A 261 13.14 -11.89 4.60
CA TYR A 261 13.82 -12.51 5.72
C TYR A 261 12.93 -12.37 6.94
N SER A 262 12.43 -13.49 7.45
CA SER A 262 11.48 -13.53 8.57
C SER A 262 12.14 -14.09 9.81
N THR A 263 11.94 -13.42 10.95
CA THR A 263 12.40 -13.84 12.26
C THR A 263 11.24 -13.88 13.25
N PRO A 264 11.26 -14.73 14.27
CA PRO A 264 10.29 -14.64 15.35
C PRO A 264 10.29 -13.24 15.97
N THR A 265 9.13 -12.70 16.26
CA THR A 265 8.99 -11.38 16.92
C THR A 265 9.43 -11.41 18.36
N GLU A 266 9.26 -12.57 19.02
CA GLU A 266 9.66 -12.81 20.40
C GLU A 266 10.04 -14.28 20.59
N HIS A 267 11.06 -14.51 21.40
CA HIS A 267 11.43 -15.83 21.88
C HIS A 267 10.96 -16.00 23.32
N ILE A 268 10.26 -17.08 23.60
CA ILE A 268 9.86 -17.42 24.97
C ILE A 268 11.14 -17.72 25.75
N LYS A 269 11.38 -16.92 26.79
CA LYS A 269 12.53 -17.17 27.71
C LYS A 269 12.18 -18.28 28.65
N LEU A 270 12.81 -19.44 28.48
CA LEU A 270 12.69 -20.55 29.36
C LEU A 270 13.83 -20.53 30.40
N ALA A 271 13.57 -21.10 31.57
CA ALA A 271 14.63 -21.35 32.56
C ALA A 271 15.60 -22.38 32.00
N ASP A 272 16.88 -22.23 32.28
CA ASP A 272 17.86 -23.27 31.97
C ASP A 272 17.54 -24.55 32.76
N PRO A 273 18.00 -25.74 32.30
CA PRO A 273 17.65 -27.01 32.90
C PRO A 273 18.02 -27.11 34.38
N VAL A 274 19.15 -26.53 34.80
CA VAL A 274 19.61 -26.55 36.20
C VAL A 274 18.70 -25.73 37.09
N THR A 275 18.40 -24.49 36.65
CA THR A 275 17.47 -23.60 37.33
C THR A 275 16.08 -24.23 37.43
N TYR A 276 15.58 -24.85 36.35
CA TYR A 276 14.30 -25.54 36.33
C TYR A 276 14.27 -26.66 37.38
N MET A 277 15.31 -27.52 37.44
CA MET A 277 15.38 -28.63 38.41
C MET A 277 15.41 -28.11 39.86
N ARG A 278 16.14 -27.04 40.14
CA ARG A 278 16.20 -26.40 41.46
C ARG A 278 14.84 -25.83 41.87
N LEU A 279 14.20 -25.05 41.00
CA LEU A 279 12.89 -24.45 41.26
C LEU A 279 11.79 -25.52 41.42
N HIS A 280 11.83 -26.59 40.63
CA HIS A 280 10.86 -27.67 40.75
C HIS A 280 11.01 -28.39 42.08
N ASN A 281 12.24 -28.70 42.48
CA ASN A 281 12.50 -29.30 43.82
C ASN A 281 12.01 -28.37 44.96
N GLU A 282 12.24 -27.06 44.84
CA GLU A 282 11.78 -26.07 45.80
C GLU A 282 10.25 -26.03 45.86
N ALA A 283 9.58 -26.03 44.71
CA ALA A 283 8.11 -26.01 44.63
C ALA A 283 7.49 -27.26 45.26
N VAL A 284 8.11 -28.44 45.11
CA VAL A 284 7.66 -29.66 45.77
C VAL A 284 7.85 -29.57 47.26
N ARG A 285 9.05 -29.19 47.72
CA ARG A 285 9.38 -29.10 49.15
C ARG A 285 8.54 -28.07 49.91
N THR A 286 8.18 -26.97 49.27
CA THR A 286 7.33 -25.93 49.88
C THR A 286 5.88 -26.36 50.01
N ARG A 287 5.40 -27.27 49.17
CA ARG A 287 4.05 -27.84 49.25
C ARG A 287 3.94 -29.02 50.23
N ASP A 288 4.94 -29.87 50.20
CA ASP A 288 5.04 -31.04 51.09
C ASP A 288 6.51 -31.27 51.42
N ALA A 289 6.86 -30.97 52.68
CA ALA A 289 8.24 -31.10 53.20
C ALA A 289 8.75 -32.54 53.24
N MET A 290 7.85 -33.54 53.23
CA MET A 290 8.18 -34.95 53.27
C MET A 290 8.17 -35.62 51.89
N ALA A 291 7.77 -34.89 50.85
CA ALA A 291 7.72 -35.43 49.50
C ALA A 291 9.13 -35.76 48.96
N ALA A 292 9.25 -36.84 48.21
CA ALA A 292 10.47 -37.16 47.49
C ALA A 292 10.76 -36.13 46.41
N LEU A 293 11.98 -35.58 46.37
CA LEU A 293 12.38 -34.58 45.40
C LEU A 293 12.50 -35.19 44.00
N PRO A 294 11.90 -34.60 42.98
CA PRO A 294 11.96 -35.08 41.60
C PRO A 294 13.37 -35.18 41.03
N TYR A 295 14.27 -34.29 41.47
CA TYR A 295 15.65 -34.27 41.00
C TYR A 295 16.62 -34.41 42.17
N SER A 296 17.51 -35.45 42.11
CA SER A 296 18.56 -35.62 43.10
C SER A 296 19.63 -34.53 42.98
N THR A 297 20.31 -34.20 44.09
CA THR A 297 21.43 -33.26 44.12
C THR A 297 22.54 -33.70 43.16
N ALA A 298 22.82 -34.98 43.08
CA ALA A 298 23.82 -35.54 42.16
C ALA A 298 23.43 -35.27 40.67
N LYS A 299 22.14 -35.45 40.32
CA LYS A 299 21.66 -35.15 38.98
C LYS A 299 21.83 -33.66 38.63
N ILE A 300 21.45 -32.78 39.51
CA ILE A 300 21.58 -31.32 39.31
C ILE A 300 23.05 -30.94 39.11
N MET A 301 23.95 -31.40 40.01
CA MET A 301 25.38 -31.09 39.94
C MET A 301 26.05 -31.66 38.69
N ASN A 302 25.69 -32.89 38.29
CA ASN A 302 26.28 -33.52 37.11
C ASN A 302 25.79 -32.82 35.80
N THR A 303 24.53 -32.40 35.76
CA THR A 303 24.00 -31.57 34.64
C THR A 303 24.71 -30.22 34.57
N GLU A 304 24.90 -29.57 35.73
CA GLU A 304 25.59 -28.26 35.80
C GLU A 304 27.05 -28.35 35.33
N ARG A 305 27.73 -29.47 35.64
CA ARG A 305 29.11 -29.75 35.21
C ARG A 305 29.22 -30.26 33.77
N GLY A 306 28.10 -30.51 33.08
CA GLY A 306 28.07 -31.05 31.72
C GLY A 306 28.63 -32.47 31.60
N LEU A 307 28.53 -33.28 32.68
CA LEU A 307 29.00 -34.68 32.68
C LEU A 307 28.01 -35.55 31.92
N ASP A 308 28.49 -36.38 31.01
CA ASP A 308 27.74 -37.36 30.23
C ASP A 308 26.39 -36.77 29.70
N PRO A 309 26.39 -36.10 28.55
CA PRO A 309 25.20 -35.42 28.03
C PRO A 309 24.02 -36.36 27.75
N LEU A 310 24.24 -37.64 27.59
CA LEU A 310 23.18 -38.64 27.40
C LEU A 310 22.50 -39.00 28.73
N ARG A 311 23.24 -39.02 29.84
CA ARG A 311 22.73 -39.32 31.15
C ARG A 311 22.23 -38.11 31.94
N TYR A 312 22.86 -36.95 31.69
CA TYR A 312 22.54 -35.69 32.36
C TYR A 312 22.32 -34.58 31.29
N PRO A 313 21.27 -34.70 30.47
CA PRO A 313 21.05 -33.77 29.37
C PRO A 313 20.71 -32.35 29.87
N ALA A 314 21.35 -31.35 29.27
CA ALA A 314 21.04 -29.94 29.42
C ALA A 314 20.69 -29.34 28.02
N ILE A 315 19.51 -29.67 27.53
CA ILE A 315 19.12 -29.36 26.15
C ILE A 315 18.28 -28.10 26.16
N ASP A 316 18.69 -27.11 25.38
CA ASP A 316 17.83 -26.02 24.95
C ASP A 316 16.99 -26.50 23.75
N TRP A 317 15.73 -26.83 24.01
CA TRP A 317 14.82 -27.34 23.00
C TRP A 317 14.47 -26.27 21.95
N GLN A 318 14.46 -24.99 22.31
CA GLN A 318 14.18 -23.90 21.35
C GLN A 318 15.33 -23.82 20.35
N ASP A 319 16.56 -23.72 20.84
CA ASP A 319 17.71 -23.69 19.93
C ASP A 319 17.89 -24.98 19.14
N MET A 320 17.54 -26.10 19.72
CA MET A 320 17.63 -27.40 19.03
C MET A 320 16.61 -27.54 17.90
N LEU A 321 15.37 -27.06 18.09
CA LEU A 321 14.25 -27.33 17.16
C LEU A 321 13.99 -26.21 16.18
N PHE A 322 14.28 -24.96 16.54
CA PHE A 322 13.89 -23.81 15.73
C PHE A 322 15.09 -23.13 15.08
N LYS A 323 14.86 -22.64 13.84
CA LYS A 323 15.77 -21.73 13.14
C LYS A 323 15.53 -20.31 13.65
N ASN A 324 16.56 -19.49 13.70
CA ASN A 324 16.42 -18.08 14.07
C ASN A 324 15.78 -17.24 12.98
N HIS A 325 15.76 -17.74 11.74
CA HIS A 325 15.20 -17.05 10.59
C HIS A 325 14.77 -18.01 9.49
N THR A 326 13.88 -17.52 8.64
CA THR A 326 13.48 -18.18 7.39
C THR A 326 13.58 -17.21 6.23
N PHE A 327 13.72 -17.72 5.02
CA PHE A 327 13.71 -16.94 3.80
C PHE A 327 12.53 -17.35 2.94
N ASN A 328 11.68 -16.36 2.58
CA ASN A 328 10.49 -16.55 1.76
C ASN A 328 10.65 -15.78 0.45
N GLN A 329 10.02 -16.28 -0.62
CA GLN A 329 10.16 -15.73 -1.97
C GLN A 329 8.79 -15.52 -2.60
N ARG A 330 8.65 -14.46 -3.41
CA ARG A 330 7.43 -14.17 -4.19
C ARG A 330 7.79 -13.60 -5.54
N TYR A 331 7.07 -14.06 -6.53
CA TYR A 331 7.21 -13.64 -7.92
C TYR A 331 5.81 -13.34 -8.46
N ASN A 332 5.60 -12.11 -8.91
CA ASN A 332 4.31 -11.69 -9.48
C ASN A 332 4.57 -11.13 -10.88
N LEU A 333 3.89 -11.69 -11.87
CA LEU A 333 3.90 -11.23 -13.26
C LEU A 333 2.48 -10.82 -13.64
N ASN A 334 2.32 -9.56 -14.05
CA ASN A 334 1.04 -9.02 -14.48
C ASN A 334 1.17 -8.50 -15.91
N ILE A 335 0.23 -8.88 -16.77
CA ILE A 335 0.14 -8.44 -18.16
C ILE A 335 -1.25 -7.87 -18.38
N SER A 336 -1.32 -6.62 -18.80
CA SER A 336 -2.59 -5.96 -19.08
C SER A 336 -2.54 -5.18 -20.40
N GLY A 337 -3.67 -5.07 -21.05
CA GLY A 337 -3.78 -4.33 -22.31
C GLY A 337 -5.12 -4.57 -22.96
N GLY A 338 -5.27 -4.08 -24.19
CA GLY A 338 -6.45 -4.32 -24.97
C GLY A 338 -6.77 -3.22 -25.96
N GLY A 339 -7.79 -3.45 -26.74
CA GLY A 339 -8.37 -2.50 -27.69
C GLY A 339 -9.84 -2.24 -27.39
N LYS A 340 -10.52 -1.59 -28.33
CA LYS A 340 -11.95 -1.26 -28.23
C LYS A 340 -12.86 -2.49 -28.10
N VAL A 341 -12.44 -3.63 -28.67
CA VAL A 341 -13.23 -4.87 -28.72
C VAL A 341 -12.95 -5.76 -27.50
N ALA A 342 -11.68 -5.95 -27.15
CA ALA A 342 -11.32 -6.82 -26.04
C ALA A 342 -10.22 -6.19 -25.19
N ARG A 343 -10.37 -6.33 -23.87
CA ARG A 343 -9.40 -5.88 -22.85
C ARG A 343 -9.11 -7.05 -21.94
N TYR A 344 -7.87 -7.16 -21.49
CA TYR A 344 -7.45 -8.28 -20.67
C TYR A 344 -6.48 -7.84 -19.55
N TYR A 345 -6.58 -8.53 -18.43
CA TYR A 345 -5.64 -8.51 -17.33
C TYR A 345 -5.32 -9.95 -16.96
N ILE A 346 -4.06 -10.34 -17.05
CA ILE A 346 -3.58 -11.67 -16.71
C ILE A 346 -2.52 -11.52 -15.65
N ALA A 347 -2.64 -12.25 -14.55
CA ALA A 347 -1.69 -12.27 -13.46
C ALA A 347 -1.28 -13.71 -13.15
N ALA A 348 0.02 -13.92 -12.98
CA ALA A 348 0.58 -15.17 -12.50
C ALA A 348 1.45 -14.87 -11.29
N SER A 349 1.23 -15.59 -10.20
CA SER A 349 2.07 -15.45 -9.01
C SER A 349 2.53 -16.81 -8.50
N TYR A 350 3.75 -16.79 -7.97
CA TYR A 350 4.34 -17.89 -7.23
C TYR A 350 4.85 -17.36 -5.90
N SER A 351 4.55 -18.06 -4.82
CA SER A 351 5.14 -17.77 -3.53
C SER A 351 5.59 -19.05 -2.82
N LYS A 352 6.74 -18.94 -2.14
CA LYS A 352 7.28 -20.00 -1.31
C LYS A 352 7.45 -19.48 0.12
N ASP A 353 6.72 -20.09 1.04
CA ASP A 353 6.75 -19.78 2.46
C ASP A 353 7.35 -20.97 3.23
N ASN A 354 8.41 -20.72 4.00
CA ASN A 354 9.12 -21.74 4.75
C ASN A 354 8.88 -21.57 6.26
N GLY A 355 8.68 -22.68 6.94
CA GLY A 355 8.57 -22.73 8.39
C GLY A 355 9.93 -22.61 9.10
N ILE A 356 9.89 -22.46 10.41
CA ILE A 356 11.07 -22.21 11.25
C ILE A 356 11.67 -23.46 11.90
N LEU A 357 11.12 -24.66 11.66
CA LEU A 357 11.69 -25.88 12.22
C LEU A 357 13.04 -26.20 11.58
N LYS A 358 14.00 -26.63 12.40
CA LYS A 358 15.28 -27.16 11.92
C LYS A 358 15.05 -28.54 11.30
N GLU A 359 15.59 -28.73 10.11
CA GLU A 359 15.54 -30.01 9.40
C GLU A 359 16.77 -30.85 9.76
N ASP A 360 16.56 -32.09 10.18
CA ASP A 360 17.65 -33.04 10.40
C ASP A 360 17.90 -33.82 9.08
N LYS A 361 19.07 -33.59 8.47
CA LYS A 361 19.48 -34.24 7.22
C LYS A 361 19.64 -35.79 7.35
N ARG A 362 19.62 -36.33 8.56
CA ARG A 362 19.63 -37.78 8.81
C ARG A 362 18.27 -38.42 8.54
N ASN A 363 17.20 -37.63 8.55
CA ASN A 363 15.86 -38.09 8.23
C ASN A 363 15.67 -38.13 6.70
N ASN A 364 14.93 -39.13 6.24
CA ASN A 364 14.52 -39.22 4.83
C ASN A 364 13.23 -38.45 4.53
N PHE A 365 12.73 -37.66 5.45
CA PHE A 365 11.55 -36.81 5.34
C PHE A 365 11.86 -35.41 5.88
N ASN A 366 11.15 -34.42 5.34
CA ASN A 366 11.20 -33.05 5.82
C ASN A 366 10.07 -32.86 6.83
N ASN A 367 10.42 -32.50 8.08
CA ASN A 367 9.48 -32.19 9.15
C ASN A 367 9.17 -30.70 9.27
N ASN A 368 9.80 -29.86 8.43
CA ASN A 368 9.52 -28.44 8.37
C ASN A 368 8.36 -28.16 7.41
N ILE A 369 7.60 -27.10 7.68
CA ILE A 369 6.56 -26.64 6.78
C ILE A 369 7.21 -25.92 5.61
N SER A 370 6.82 -26.27 4.40
CA SER A 370 7.17 -25.53 3.17
C SER A 370 5.96 -25.52 2.27
N ILE A 371 5.48 -24.32 1.95
CA ILE A 371 4.28 -24.13 1.14
C ILE A 371 4.66 -23.42 -0.13
N ASP A 372 4.38 -24.07 -1.25
CA ASP A 372 4.49 -23.50 -2.58
C ASP A 372 3.09 -23.18 -3.10
N LYS A 373 2.81 -21.88 -3.35
CA LYS A 373 1.52 -21.40 -3.85
C LYS A 373 1.68 -20.92 -5.29
N TYR A 374 0.85 -21.39 -6.18
CA TYR A 374 0.75 -20.94 -7.57
C TYR A 374 -0.64 -20.36 -7.77
N LEU A 375 -0.73 -19.14 -8.28
CA LEU A 375 -1.98 -18.49 -8.59
C LEU A 375 -1.94 -17.99 -10.04
N LEU A 376 -2.95 -18.34 -10.80
CA LEU A 376 -3.19 -17.80 -12.13
C LEU A 376 -4.56 -17.13 -12.15
N ARG A 377 -4.60 -15.89 -12.61
CA ARG A 377 -5.82 -15.11 -12.76
C ARG A 377 -5.91 -14.53 -14.16
N ALA A 378 -7.08 -14.51 -14.72
CA ALA A 378 -7.35 -13.84 -15.98
C ALA A 378 -8.71 -13.13 -15.92
N ASN A 379 -8.72 -11.84 -16.19
CA ASN A 379 -9.92 -11.02 -16.35
C ASN A 379 -9.95 -10.55 -17.81
N VAL A 380 -10.96 -10.98 -18.56
CA VAL A 380 -11.12 -10.64 -19.95
C VAL A 380 -12.50 -10.02 -20.16
N ASN A 381 -12.50 -8.81 -20.69
CA ASN A 381 -13.71 -8.07 -21.03
C ASN A 381 -13.80 -7.97 -22.54
N VAL A 382 -14.90 -8.43 -23.12
CA VAL A 382 -15.13 -8.43 -24.58
C VAL A 382 -16.43 -7.70 -24.89
N ASN A 383 -16.34 -6.62 -25.67
CA ASN A 383 -17.51 -5.90 -26.20
C ASN A 383 -18.07 -6.69 -27.38
N LEU A 384 -19.12 -7.48 -27.16
CA LEU A 384 -19.79 -8.27 -28.21
C LEU A 384 -20.57 -7.36 -29.16
N THR A 385 -21.21 -6.36 -28.63
CA THR A 385 -21.93 -5.32 -29.39
C THR A 385 -21.66 -3.94 -28.76
N LYS A 386 -22.22 -2.89 -29.32
CA LYS A 386 -22.12 -1.54 -28.71
C LYS A 386 -22.79 -1.43 -27.33
N THR A 387 -23.71 -2.35 -27.01
CA THR A 387 -24.50 -2.33 -25.78
C THR A 387 -24.33 -3.57 -24.92
N THR A 388 -23.54 -4.56 -25.38
CA THR A 388 -23.35 -5.85 -24.68
C THR A 388 -21.88 -6.11 -24.47
N GLU A 389 -21.47 -6.26 -23.20
CA GLU A 389 -20.13 -6.65 -22.78
C GLU A 389 -20.18 -8.03 -22.12
N ALA A 390 -19.30 -8.93 -22.53
CA ALA A 390 -19.06 -10.22 -21.87
C ALA A 390 -17.83 -10.08 -20.99
N ILE A 391 -17.95 -10.49 -19.73
CA ILE A 391 -16.85 -10.47 -18.76
C ILE A 391 -16.58 -11.90 -18.32
N VAL A 392 -15.36 -12.36 -18.54
CA VAL A 392 -14.87 -13.67 -18.10
C VAL A 392 -13.80 -13.47 -17.06
N ARG A 393 -13.98 -14.07 -15.89
CA ARG A 393 -13.02 -14.04 -14.80
C ARG A 393 -12.61 -15.45 -14.42
N LEU A 394 -11.32 -15.71 -14.41
CA LEU A 394 -10.70 -16.96 -13.98
C LEU A 394 -9.89 -16.68 -12.71
N TYR A 395 -10.12 -17.51 -11.70
CA TYR A 395 -9.43 -17.45 -10.42
C TYR A 395 -8.70 -18.77 -10.12
#